data_dcb64cad1e627c787c0c666005c90f13
#
_entry.id   dcb64cad1e627c787c0c666005c90f13
#
_cell.length_a   1.000
_cell.length_b   1.000
_cell.length_c   1.000
_cell.angle_alpha   90.00
_cell.angle_beta   90.00
_cell.angle_gamma   90.00
#
_symmetry.space_group_name_H-M   'P 1'
#
loop_
_entity.id
_entity.type
_entity.pdbx_description
1 polymer ?
#
loop_
_entity_poly.entity_id
_entity_poly.type
_entity_poly.pdbx_seq_one_letter_code
_entity_poly.pdbx_strand_id
1 'polypeptide(L)'
;FALELGVVGLINIQYAIRDGVIYVLEVNPRASRTIPFVSKATGVPLARLAARVMAGEKIADLDIPREPLVAGVAVKEAVFPFNRFEVDILLGPEMRSTGEVMGFDDSFGMAIAKAQASSYNLLPVKGGTLVVTVNDRDKPTVTPILRRLRDLGFKILATRGTHEYLSRLGIASELTYKVGEGDPNIVEQI
;
A
#
# COMPACT_ATOMS: atom_id res chain seq x y z
N PHE A 1 10.00 -25.49 6.11
CA PHE A 1 9.46 -25.51 4.73
C PHE A 1 10.57 -25.66 3.69
N ALA A 2 11.59 -24.76 3.67
CA ALA A 2 12.61 -24.82 2.62
C ALA A 2 13.34 -26.17 2.57
N LEU A 3 13.71 -26.72 3.72
CA LEU A 3 14.37 -28.03 3.82
C LEU A 3 13.44 -29.17 3.40
N GLU A 4 12.21 -29.18 3.89
CA GLU A 4 11.21 -30.22 3.57
C GLU A 4 10.83 -30.24 2.09
N LEU A 5 10.79 -29.07 1.45
CA LEU A 5 10.48 -28.92 0.03
C LEU A 5 11.72 -29.04 -0.88
N GLY A 6 12.91 -29.23 -0.31
CA GLY A 6 14.15 -29.31 -1.08
C GLY A 6 14.45 -28.04 -1.91
N VAL A 7 14.08 -26.87 -1.38
CA VAL A 7 14.21 -25.60 -2.13
C VAL A 7 15.66 -25.18 -2.23
N VAL A 8 16.13 -24.95 -3.44
CA VAL A 8 17.43 -24.38 -3.77
C VAL A 8 17.20 -22.97 -4.35
N GLY A 9 17.69 -21.95 -3.66
CA GLY A 9 17.53 -20.55 -4.08
C GLY A 9 16.51 -19.80 -3.22
N LEU A 10 15.40 -19.32 -3.81
CA LEU A 10 14.43 -18.46 -3.16
C LEU A 10 13.12 -19.17 -2.87
N ILE A 11 12.51 -18.80 -1.76
CA ILE A 11 11.17 -19.20 -1.37
C ILE A 11 10.41 -17.95 -0.87
N ASN A 12 9.15 -17.84 -1.25
CA ASN A 12 8.24 -16.82 -0.74
C ASN A 12 7.08 -17.50 -0.04
N ILE A 13 6.82 -17.12 1.21
CA ILE A 13 5.76 -17.68 2.03
C ILE A 13 4.85 -16.56 2.53
N GLN A 14 3.56 -16.74 2.37
CA GLN A 14 2.55 -15.81 2.90
C GLN A 14 1.92 -16.40 4.15
N TYR A 15 1.87 -15.57 5.19
CA TYR A 15 1.30 -15.94 6.48
C TYR A 15 0.15 -15.01 6.83
N ALA A 16 -0.83 -15.54 7.57
CA ALA A 16 -1.76 -14.76 8.36
C ALA A 16 -1.54 -15.07 9.84
N ILE A 17 -1.72 -14.07 10.70
CA ILE A 17 -1.61 -14.22 12.15
C ILE A 17 -2.93 -13.81 12.78
N ARG A 18 -3.50 -14.70 13.57
CA ARG A 18 -4.71 -14.43 14.35
C ARG A 18 -4.55 -15.02 15.74
N ASP A 19 -4.77 -14.20 16.76
CA ASP A 19 -4.72 -14.61 18.18
C ASP A 19 -3.38 -15.32 18.55
N GLY A 20 -2.26 -14.86 17.98
CA GLY A 20 -0.93 -15.45 18.19
C GLY A 20 -0.66 -16.75 17.40
N VAL A 21 -1.64 -17.25 16.64
CA VAL A 21 -1.49 -18.43 15.76
C VAL A 21 -1.10 -18.01 14.36
N ILE A 22 -0.06 -18.65 13.82
CA ILE A 22 0.44 -18.42 12.46
C ILE A 22 -0.22 -19.42 11.50
N TYR A 23 -0.89 -18.89 10.48
CA TYR A 23 -1.49 -19.66 9.40
C TYR A 23 -0.68 -19.47 8.13
N VAL A 24 -0.33 -20.56 7.47
CA VAL A 24 0.30 -20.53 6.15
C VAL A 24 -0.80 -20.42 5.11
N LEU A 25 -0.75 -19.34 4.31
CA LEU A 25 -1.70 -19.12 3.22
C LEU A 25 -1.17 -19.70 1.91
N GLU A 26 0.10 -19.47 1.60
CA GLU A 26 0.70 -19.85 0.34
C GLU A 26 2.21 -20.04 0.50
N VAL A 27 2.75 -21.03 -0.19
CA VAL A 27 4.20 -21.31 -0.27
C VAL A 27 4.60 -21.37 -1.74
N ASN A 28 5.49 -20.48 -2.16
CA ASN A 28 6.00 -20.37 -3.51
C ASN A 28 7.52 -20.62 -3.53
N PRO A 29 8.01 -21.81 -3.92
CA PRO A 29 9.45 -22.11 -4.00
C PRO A 29 10.05 -21.53 -5.29
N ARG A 30 10.00 -20.23 -5.42
CA ARG A 30 10.48 -19.44 -6.57
C ARG A 30 10.73 -18.00 -6.17
N ALA A 31 11.41 -17.26 -7.04
CA ALA A 31 11.47 -15.80 -6.92
C ALA A 31 10.08 -15.17 -7.02
N SER A 32 9.90 -14.03 -6.37
CA SER A 32 8.69 -13.22 -6.42
C SER A 32 9.02 -11.75 -6.71
N ARG A 33 8.01 -10.94 -7.00
CA ARG A 33 8.19 -9.47 -7.15
C ARG A 33 8.67 -8.80 -5.85
N THR A 34 8.50 -9.44 -4.71
CA THR A 34 8.99 -8.97 -3.41
C THR A 34 10.52 -8.98 -3.34
N ILE A 35 11.21 -9.83 -4.11
CA ILE A 35 12.66 -9.94 -4.07
C ILE A 35 13.39 -8.64 -4.43
N PRO A 36 13.08 -7.94 -5.53
CA PRO A 36 13.69 -6.64 -5.82
C PRO A 36 13.39 -5.59 -4.74
N PHE A 37 12.18 -5.59 -4.19
CA PHE A 37 11.79 -4.69 -3.11
C PHE A 37 12.62 -4.93 -1.85
N VAL A 38 12.69 -6.17 -1.35
CA VAL A 38 13.45 -6.52 -0.16
C VAL A 38 14.95 -6.27 -0.38
N SER A 39 15.47 -6.62 -1.56
CA SER A 39 16.89 -6.38 -1.89
C SER A 39 17.25 -4.90 -1.83
N LYS A 40 16.40 -4.02 -2.33
CA LYS A 40 16.60 -2.56 -2.26
C LYS A 40 16.47 -2.03 -0.84
N ALA A 41 15.46 -2.50 -0.10
CA ALA A 41 15.21 -2.04 1.26
C ALA A 41 16.33 -2.45 2.23
N THR A 42 16.88 -3.64 2.06
CA THR A 42 17.90 -4.21 2.96
C THR A 42 19.34 -4.03 2.47
N GLY A 43 19.56 -3.66 1.20
CA GLY A 43 20.87 -3.65 0.57
C GLY A 43 21.42 -5.06 0.23
N VAL A 44 20.67 -6.12 0.52
CA VAL A 44 21.10 -7.51 0.28
C VAL A 44 20.69 -7.94 -1.13
N PRO A 45 21.62 -8.28 -2.04
CA PRO A 45 21.31 -8.63 -3.42
C PRO A 45 20.77 -10.07 -3.56
N LEU A 46 19.54 -10.31 -3.06
CA LEU A 46 18.93 -11.63 -2.91
C LEU A 46 18.91 -12.44 -4.22
N ALA A 47 18.57 -11.82 -5.35
CA ALA A 47 18.53 -12.53 -6.63
C ALA A 47 19.94 -13.03 -7.06
N ARG A 48 20.98 -12.21 -6.85
CA ARG A 48 22.37 -12.59 -7.12
C ARG A 48 22.82 -13.74 -6.23
N LEU A 49 22.52 -13.65 -4.94
CA LEU A 49 22.87 -14.69 -3.96
C LEU A 49 22.15 -16.00 -4.29
N ALA A 50 20.87 -15.94 -4.63
CA ALA A 50 20.10 -17.11 -5.07
C ALA A 50 20.71 -17.78 -6.31
N ALA A 51 21.11 -17.00 -7.31
CA ALA A 51 21.76 -17.54 -8.49
C ALA A 51 23.08 -18.28 -8.16
N ARG A 52 23.87 -17.76 -7.23
CA ARG A 52 25.11 -18.44 -6.75
C ARG A 52 24.78 -19.76 -6.06
N VAL A 53 23.75 -19.76 -5.19
CA VAL A 53 23.29 -21.00 -4.51
C VAL A 53 22.79 -22.02 -5.54
N MET A 54 22.03 -21.60 -6.53
CA MET A 54 21.55 -22.47 -7.62
C MET A 54 22.69 -23.00 -8.50
N ALA A 55 23.81 -22.26 -8.58
CA ALA A 55 25.04 -22.70 -9.24
C ALA A 55 25.91 -23.65 -8.39
N GLY A 56 25.47 -23.96 -7.17
CA GLY A 56 26.14 -24.93 -6.28
C GLY A 56 26.96 -24.34 -5.12
N GLU A 57 27.01 -23.01 -4.96
CA GLU A 57 27.66 -22.42 -3.81
C GLU A 57 26.83 -22.66 -2.53
N LYS A 58 27.50 -22.90 -1.42
CA LYS A 58 26.82 -23.10 -0.15
C LYS A 58 26.47 -21.76 0.49
N ILE A 59 25.30 -21.69 1.13
CA ILE A 59 24.87 -20.48 1.86
C ILE A 59 25.90 -20.06 2.92
N ALA A 60 26.57 -21.04 3.54
CA ALA A 60 27.61 -20.76 4.55
C ALA A 60 28.84 -20.02 3.99
N ASP A 61 29.09 -20.12 2.69
CA ASP A 61 30.21 -19.46 2.02
C ASP A 61 29.85 -18.09 1.45
N LEU A 62 28.56 -17.68 1.62
CA LEU A 62 28.05 -16.40 1.18
C LEU A 62 28.03 -15.40 2.34
N ASP A 63 28.44 -14.17 2.07
CA ASP A 63 28.32 -13.07 3.02
C ASP A 63 26.87 -12.56 3.06
N ILE A 64 26.02 -13.28 3.80
CA ILE A 64 24.59 -12.93 3.98
C ILE A 64 24.37 -12.49 5.41
N PRO A 65 23.98 -11.23 5.65
CA PRO A 65 23.68 -10.78 7.01
C PRO A 65 22.47 -11.56 7.55
N ARG A 66 22.58 -12.06 8.77
CA ARG A 66 21.52 -12.82 9.44
C ARG A 66 20.24 -12.00 9.61
N GLU A 67 20.39 -10.75 9.99
CA GLU A 67 19.31 -9.80 10.22
C GLU A 67 19.69 -8.47 9.56
N PRO A 68 19.37 -8.29 8.27
CA PRO A 68 19.65 -7.03 7.60
C PRO A 68 18.78 -5.92 8.18
N LEU A 69 19.44 -4.86 8.66
CA LEU A 69 18.75 -3.69 9.19
C LEU A 69 18.26 -2.80 8.04
N VAL A 70 17.02 -2.38 8.11
CA VAL A 70 16.46 -1.37 7.21
C VAL A 70 16.54 -0.02 7.91
N ALA A 71 17.32 0.92 7.35
CA ALA A 71 17.52 2.25 7.92
C ALA A 71 16.37 3.21 7.55
N GLY A 72 15.12 2.81 7.75
CA GLY A 72 13.95 3.63 7.43
C GLY A 72 12.72 2.79 7.14
N VAL A 73 11.77 3.38 6.44
CA VAL A 73 10.51 2.76 6.05
C VAL A 73 10.49 2.52 4.54
N ALA A 74 10.28 1.29 4.13
CA ALA A 74 10.07 0.90 2.74
C ALA A 74 8.59 0.58 2.50
N VAL A 75 7.98 1.26 1.52
CA VAL A 75 6.59 1.04 1.11
C VAL A 75 6.57 0.47 -0.30
N LYS A 76 5.84 -0.60 -0.49
CA LYS A 76 5.60 -1.22 -1.80
C LYS A 76 4.20 -0.87 -2.28
N GLU A 77 4.11 -0.37 -3.51
CA GLU A 77 2.85 0.00 -4.16
C GLU A 77 2.68 -0.76 -5.47
N ALA A 78 1.47 -1.22 -5.76
CA ALA A 78 1.15 -1.89 -7.01
C ALA A 78 0.97 -0.88 -8.15
N VAL A 79 1.43 -1.22 -9.35
CA VAL A 79 1.20 -0.44 -10.56
C VAL A 79 0.14 -1.10 -11.41
N PHE A 80 -0.89 -0.35 -11.78
CA PHE A 80 -1.98 -0.80 -12.64
C PHE A 80 -1.91 -0.12 -14.01
N PRO A 81 -2.07 -0.85 -15.11
CA PRO A 81 -1.95 -0.31 -16.46
C PRO A 81 -3.25 0.29 -17.01
N PHE A 82 -4.18 0.71 -16.15
CA PHE A 82 -5.53 1.16 -16.55
C PHE A 82 -5.52 2.35 -17.50
N ASN A 83 -4.48 3.18 -17.44
CA ASN A 83 -4.28 4.31 -18.35
C ASN A 83 -3.67 3.93 -19.71
N ARG A 84 -3.22 2.68 -19.90
CA ARG A 84 -2.58 2.19 -21.12
C ARG A 84 -3.45 1.22 -21.91
N PHE A 85 -4.38 0.57 -21.24
CA PHE A 85 -5.25 -0.45 -21.81
C PHE A 85 -6.70 -0.14 -21.45
N GLU A 86 -7.60 -0.27 -22.41
CA GLU A 86 -9.05 -0.19 -22.20
C GLU A 86 -9.55 -1.44 -21.48
N VAL A 87 -9.25 -1.56 -20.19
CA VAL A 87 -9.68 -2.66 -19.33
C VAL A 87 -10.51 -2.12 -18.18
N ASP A 88 -11.43 -2.94 -17.70
CA ASP A 88 -12.22 -2.62 -16.53
C ASP A 88 -11.32 -2.36 -15.32
N ILE A 89 -11.53 -1.20 -14.67
CA ILE A 89 -10.78 -0.76 -13.49
C ILE A 89 -11.23 -1.46 -12.21
N LEU A 90 -12.32 -2.20 -12.23
CA LEU A 90 -12.77 -2.96 -11.06
C LEU A 90 -11.76 -4.01 -10.68
N LEU A 91 -11.30 -3.93 -9.43
CA LEU A 91 -10.41 -4.93 -8.85
C LEU A 91 -11.23 -6.12 -8.35
N GLY A 92 -10.79 -7.31 -8.74
CA GLY A 92 -11.33 -8.60 -8.31
C GLY A 92 -10.25 -9.46 -7.65
N PRO A 93 -10.52 -10.75 -7.41
CA PRO A 93 -9.55 -11.66 -6.82
C PRO A 93 -8.36 -11.97 -7.75
N GLU A 94 -8.49 -11.64 -9.03
CA GLU A 94 -7.45 -11.85 -10.02
C GLU A 94 -6.39 -10.75 -9.99
N MET A 95 -5.12 -11.12 -10.18
CA MET A 95 -4.03 -10.18 -10.24
C MET A 95 -4.09 -9.35 -11.54
N ARG A 96 -4.29 -8.03 -11.42
CA ARG A 96 -4.31 -7.08 -12.54
C ARG A 96 -3.11 -6.13 -12.57
N SER A 97 -2.27 -6.16 -11.52
CA SER A 97 -1.08 -5.31 -11.47
C SER A 97 -0.02 -5.78 -12.46
N THR A 98 0.64 -4.83 -13.16
CA THR A 98 1.73 -5.09 -14.12
C THR A 98 3.11 -4.94 -13.51
N GLY A 99 3.21 -4.36 -12.31
CA GLY A 99 4.48 -4.13 -11.64
C GLY A 99 4.28 -3.66 -10.22
N GLU A 100 5.40 -3.38 -9.57
CA GLU A 100 5.45 -2.81 -8.22
C GLU A 100 6.53 -1.73 -8.18
N VAL A 101 6.28 -0.68 -7.42
CA VAL A 101 7.21 0.42 -7.15
C VAL A 101 7.53 0.49 -5.68
N MET A 102 8.58 1.22 -5.32
CA MET A 102 9.01 1.39 -3.94
C MET A 102 9.15 2.87 -3.59
N GLY A 103 8.59 3.25 -2.46
CA GLY A 103 8.96 4.47 -1.74
C GLY A 103 9.83 4.12 -0.54
N PHE A 104 10.88 4.90 -0.31
CA PHE A 104 11.78 4.74 0.84
C PHE A 104 12.04 6.10 1.49
N ASP A 105 11.88 6.18 2.80
CA ASP A 105 12.13 7.39 3.60
C ASP A 105 12.28 7.05 5.08
N ASP A 106 12.81 7.98 5.86
CA ASP A 106 12.86 7.84 7.31
C ASP A 106 11.47 7.90 7.95
N SER A 107 10.51 8.58 7.31
CA SER A 107 9.13 8.68 7.76
C SER A 107 8.17 7.85 6.90
N PHE A 108 7.22 7.18 7.55
CA PHE A 108 6.18 6.38 6.88
C PHE A 108 5.36 7.24 5.90
N GLY A 109 4.98 8.47 6.28
CA GLY A 109 4.19 9.35 5.42
C GLY A 109 4.92 9.72 4.12
N MET A 110 6.21 10.03 4.20
CA MET A 110 7.01 10.33 3.01
C MET A 110 7.30 9.09 2.17
N ALA A 111 7.51 7.93 2.80
CA ALA A 111 7.68 6.68 2.07
C ALA A 111 6.43 6.33 1.25
N ILE A 112 5.22 6.51 1.82
CA ILE A 112 3.95 6.37 1.09
C ILE A 112 3.86 7.38 -0.05
N ALA A 113 4.11 8.67 0.21
CA ALA A 113 4.03 9.70 -0.82
C ALA A 113 4.97 9.41 -2.01
N LYS A 114 6.19 8.93 -1.74
CA LYS A 114 7.15 8.49 -2.77
C LYS A 114 6.64 7.27 -3.55
N ALA A 115 6.05 6.29 -2.86
CA ALA A 115 5.48 5.11 -3.51
C ALA A 115 4.31 5.49 -4.43
N GLN A 116 3.37 6.31 -3.94
CA GLN A 116 2.24 6.83 -4.71
C GLN A 116 2.72 7.61 -5.96
N ALA A 117 3.67 8.52 -5.79
CA ALA A 117 4.24 9.25 -6.92
C ALA A 117 4.88 8.32 -7.96
N SER A 118 5.55 7.27 -7.52
CA SER A 118 6.17 6.28 -8.39
C SER A 118 5.18 5.37 -9.12
N SER A 119 3.97 5.21 -8.59
CA SER A 119 2.86 4.47 -9.22
C SER A 119 1.98 5.36 -10.10
N TYR A 120 2.39 6.60 -10.36
CA TYR A 120 1.65 7.63 -11.09
C TYR A 120 0.38 8.14 -10.38
N ASN A 121 0.24 7.88 -9.10
CA ASN A 121 -0.85 8.37 -8.26
C ASN A 121 -0.36 9.56 -7.44
N LEU A 122 -0.17 10.70 -8.10
CA LEU A 122 0.28 11.92 -7.42
C LEU A 122 -0.79 12.42 -6.46
N LEU A 123 -0.44 12.49 -5.18
CA LEU A 123 -1.31 13.11 -4.19
C LEU A 123 -1.21 14.65 -4.30
N PRO A 124 -2.33 15.38 -4.30
CA PRO A 124 -2.30 16.82 -4.27
C PRO A 124 -1.67 17.30 -2.94
N VAL A 125 -0.70 18.21 -3.05
CA VAL A 125 0.03 18.73 -1.86
C VAL A 125 -0.60 20.00 -1.28
N LYS A 126 -1.40 20.72 -2.05
CA LYS A 126 -2.14 21.94 -1.65
C LYS A 126 -3.46 22.02 -2.41
N GLY A 127 -4.54 22.25 -1.67
CA GLY A 127 -5.86 22.40 -2.26
C GLY A 127 -6.38 21.13 -2.93
N GLY A 128 -7.52 21.26 -3.59
CA GLY A 128 -8.24 20.14 -4.18
C GLY A 128 -9.48 19.77 -3.38
N THR A 129 -10.17 18.73 -3.82
CA THR A 129 -11.39 18.25 -3.18
C THR A 129 -11.13 16.89 -2.55
N LEU A 130 -11.44 16.76 -1.26
CA LEU A 130 -11.34 15.54 -0.50
C LEU A 130 -12.74 14.96 -0.28
N VAL A 131 -13.00 13.78 -0.76
CA VAL A 131 -14.25 13.06 -0.48
C VAL A 131 -14.08 12.23 0.78
N VAL A 132 -14.99 12.42 1.74
CA VAL A 132 -14.93 11.78 3.06
C VAL A 132 -16.21 11.01 3.36
N THR A 133 -16.07 9.70 3.48
CA THR A 133 -17.12 8.82 3.99
C THR A 133 -16.52 7.88 5.02
N VAL A 134 -16.91 8.01 6.28
CA VAL A 134 -16.26 7.33 7.40
C VAL A 134 -17.30 6.72 8.34
N ASN A 135 -17.00 5.53 8.82
CA ASN A 135 -17.81 4.86 9.83
C ASN A 135 -17.85 5.70 11.14
N ASP A 136 -18.95 5.66 11.88
CA ASP A 136 -19.14 6.46 13.10
C ASP A 136 -18.04 6.28 14.14
N ARG A 137 -17.55 5.05 14.33
CA ARG A 137 -16.47 4.74 15.27
C ARG A 137 -15.13 5.38 14.90
N ASP A 138 -14.89 5.62 13.60
CA ASP A 138 -13.61 6.11 13.09
C ASP A 138 -13.59 7.64 12.93
N LYS A 139 -14.76 8.30 13.01
CA LYS A 139 -14.92 9.76 12.89
C LYS A 139 -14.03 10.55 13.86
N PRO A 140 -13.94 10.21 15.16
CA PRO A 140 -13.06 10.93 16.08
C PRO A 140 -11.58 10.88 15.66
N THR A 141 -11.12 9.72 15.18
CA THR A 141 -9.72 9.50 14.76
C THR A 141 -9.32 10.30 13.53
N VAL A 142 -10.23 10.45 12.56
CA VAL A 142 -9.93 11.20 11.32
C VAL A 142 -10.13 12.71 11.47
N THR A 143 -10.85 13.17 12.49
CA THR A 143 -11.16 14.59 12.71
C THR A 143 -9.94 15.51 12.73
N PRO A 144 -8.85 15.23 13.46
CA PRO A 144 -7.66 16.08 13.46
C PRO A 144 -6.99 16.11 12.07
N ILE A 145 -7.05 15.02 11.31
CA ILE A 145 -6.51 14.95 9.96
C ILE A 145 -7.33 15.86 9.03
N LEU A 146 -8.66 15.81 9.10
CA LEU A 146 -9.55 16.64 8.28
C LEU A 146 -9.38 18.13 8.57
N ARG A 147 -9.19 18.52 9.84
CA ARG A 147 -8.86 19.91 10.20
C ARG A 147 -7.57 20.36 9.52
N ARG A 148 -6.52 19.55 9.60
CA ARG A 148 -5.23 19.86 8.98
C ARG A 148 -5.32 19.94 7.46
N LEU A 149 -6.07 19.06 6.81
CA LEU A 149 -6.29 19.10 5.35
C LEU A 149 -7.07 20.34 4.94
N ARG A 150 -8.12 20.73 5.69
CA ARG A 150 -8.85 21.99 5.48
C ARG A 150 -7.89 23.20 5.59
N ASP A 151 -7.02 23.22 6.59
CA ASP A 151 -6.07 24.31 6.80
C ASP A 151 -5.01 24.38 5.69
N LEU A 152 -4.77 23.26 4.98
CA LEU A 152 -3.97 23.19 3.76
C LEU A 152 -4.76 23.60 2.48
N GLY A 153 -6.02 24.03 2.62
CA GLY A 153 -6.82 24.53 1.52
C GLY A 153 -7.65 23.47 0.78
N PHE A 154 -7.79 22.28 1.32
CA PHE A 154 -8.67 21.26 0.75
C PHE A 154 -10.13 21.55 1.04
N LYS A 155 -11.00 21.44 0.02
CA LYS A 155 -12.44 21.35 0.21
C LYS A 155 -12.80 19.95 0.67
N ILE A 156 -13.75 19.85 1.60
CA ILE A 156 -14.22 18.56 2.11
C ILE A 156 -15.64 18.33 1.58
N LEU A 157 -15.82 17.31 0.76
CA LEU A 157 -17.11 16.73 0.43
C LEU A 157 -17.36 15.56 1.36
N ALA A 158 -18.47 15.56 2.08
CA ALA A 158 -18.76 14.51 3.05
C ALA A 158 -20.17 13.94 2.87
N THR A 159 -20.27 12.61 2.99
CA THR A 159 -21.59 11.96 3.03
C THR A 159 -22.36 12.38 4.27
N ARG A 160 -23.69 12.35 4.21
CA ARG A 160 -24.63 12.93 5.19
C ARG A 160 -24.17 12.75 6.64
N GLY A 161 -24.00 11.54 7.13
CA GLY A 161 -23.63 11.30 8.53
C GLY A 161 -22.24 11.81 8.90
N THR A 162 -21.32 11.91 7.94
CA THR A 162 -20.00 12.52 8.15
C THR A 162 -20.09 14.03 8.12
N HIS A 163 -20.84 14.61 7.20
CA HIS A 163 -21.11 16.05 7.11
C HIS A 163 -21.74 16.59 8.40
N GLU A 164 -22.81 15.95 8.89
CA GLU A 164 -23.46 16.33 10.15
C GLU A 164 -22.52 16.28 11.35
N TYR A 165 -21.66 15.25 11.40
CA TYR A 165 -20.66 15.13 12.45
C TYR A 165 -19.62 16.25 12.40
N LEU A 166 -19.08 16.56 11.21
CA LEU A 166 -18.10 17.63 11.00
C LEU A 166 -18.71 19.01 11.31
N SER A 167 -19.97 19.24 10.90
CA SER A 167 -20.71 20.49 11.17
C SER A 167 -20.84 20.77 12.68
N ARG A 168 -21.12 19.74 13.50
CA ARG A 168 -21.18 19.88 14.96
C ARG A 168 -19.84 20.27 15.57
N LEU A 169 -18.74 19.97 14.90
CA LEU A 169 -17.37 20.31 15.33
C LEU A 169 -16.85 21.61 14.71
N GLY A 170 -17.68 22.35 13.98
CA GLY A 170 -17.29 23.58 13.29
C GLY A 170 -16.30 23.36 12.16
N ILE A 171 -16.27 22.17 11.56
CA ILE A 171 -15.45 21.85 10.39
C ILE A 171 -16.30 22.01 9.14
N ALA A 172 -15.96 23.01 8.31
CA ALA A 172 -16.67 23.24 7.06
C ALA A 172 -16.53 22.04 6.12
N SER A 173 -17.66 21.59 5.58
CA SER A 173 -17.74 20.55 4.58
C SER A 173 -19.00 20.76 3.71
N GLU A 174 -18.97 20.30 2.49
CA GLU A 174 -20.12 20.27 1.58
C GLU A 174 -20.76 18.87 1.63
N LEU A 175 -22.09 18.83 1.56
CA LEU A 175 -22.83 17.58 1.55
C LEU A 175 -22.72 16.92 0.18
N THR A 176 -22.43 15.64 0.16
CA THR A 176 -22.58 14.76 -1.01
C THR A 176 -23.39 13.52 -0.60
N TYR A 177 -23.97 12.84 -1.59
CA TYR A 177 -24.75 11.63 -1.34
C TYR A 177 -23.98 10.39 -1.79
N LYS A 178 -24.26 9.26 -1.18
CA LYS A 178 -23.85 7.97 -1.72
C LYS A 178 -24.70 7.66 -2.95
N VAL A 179 -24.18 6.80 -3.82
CA VAL A 179 -24.93 6.33 -4.99
C VAL A 179 -26.26 5.73 -4.54
N GLY A 180 -27.37 6.24 -5.12
CA GLY A 180 -28.73 5.81 -4.79
C GLY A 180 -29.37 6.47 -3.55
N GLU A 181 -28.69 7.41 -2.87
CA GLU A 181 -29.24 8.14 -1.71
C GLU A 181 -29.70 9.56 -2.05
N GLY A 182 -29.29 10.12 -3.19
CA GLY A 182 -29.65 11.48 -3.63
C GLY A 182 -28.64 12.04 -4.65
N ASP A 183 -28.92 13.26 -5.12
CA ASP A 183 -28.09 14.01 -6.07
C ASP A 183 -27.66 15.37 -5.48
N PRO A 184 -26.45 15.87 -5.82
CA PRO A 184 -25.39 15.18 -6.55
C PRO A 184 -24.74 14.09 -5.69
N ASN A 185 -24.53 12.92 -6.26
CA ASN A 185 -23.86 11.83 -5.59
C ASN A 185 -22.33 11.88 -5.78
N ILE A 186 -21.65 11.02 -5.05
CA ILE A 186 -20.18 10.99 -4.97
C ILE A 186 -19.52 10.80 -6.35
N VAL A 187 -20.14 10.00 -7.24
CA VAL A 187 -19.59 9.69 -8.58
C VAL A 187 -19.73 10.87 -9.54
N GLU A 188 -20.76 11.68 -9.37
CA GLU A 188 -20.98 12.88 -10.21
C GLU A 188 -20.07 14.05 -9.81
N GLN A 189 -19.47 13.99 -8.63
CA GLN A 189 -18.62 15.05 -8.07
C GLN A 189 -17.13 14.76 -8.11
N ILE A 190 -16.71 13.55 -8.51
CA ILE A 190 -15.34 13.14 -8.75
C ILE A 190 -15.02 13.20 -10.23
#